data_1ecfad913fed0a426b627abb7039cc1e
#
_entry.id   1ecfad913fed0a426b627abb7039cc1e
#
_cell.length_a   1.000
_cell.length_b   1.000
_cell.length_c   1.000
_cell.angle_alpha   90.00
_cell.angle_beta   90.00
_cell.angle_gamma   90.00
#
_symmetry.space_group_name_H-M   'P 1'
#
loop_
_entity.id
_entity.type
_entity.pdbx_description
1 polymer ?
#
loop_
_entity_poly.entity_id
_entity_poly.type
_entity_poly.pdbx_seq_one_letter_code
_entity_poly.pdbx_strand_id
1 'polypeptide(L)'
;LARLRKFRLDNFGIRRVERLDGNVGYLDLRRMPVPSNAGPAIAAAMELVAGTYALIIDMRHNGGGSPEGVVFWCSYLVDERPTHLNDIFTAETGETKQFWSLPYVPGARYLDRPVYVLTSHRTFSGGEDLCYTLQAVKRAEIIGETTGGGAHPTRVYPISPAVCIGIPFARSVNPVTGSNWQGTGVVPDVAVAAEQAYDVAYARALRHVLALDDVPPPILHEARDALASRPDGPADPVT
;
A
#
# COMPACT_ATOMS: atom_id res chain seq x y z
N LEU A 1 0.52 19.88 -19.04
CA LEU A 1 1.10 20.75 -17.98
C LEU A 1 0.16 20.93 -16.79
N ALA A 2 -1.14 21.23 -16.98
CA ALA A 2 -2.12 21.45 -15.90
C ALA A 2 -2.29 20.22 -14.99
N ARG A 3 -2.36 18.99 -15.54
CA ARG A 3 -2.48 17.74 -14.77
C ARG A 3 -1.25 17.49 -13.89
N LEU A 4 -0.04 17.72 -14.43
CA LEU A 4 1.21 17.55 -13.65
C LEU A 4 1.32 18.57 -12.52
N ARG A 5 0.89 19.85 -12.77
CA ARG A 5 0.82 20.87 -11.73
C ARG A 5 -0.11 20.44 -10.59
N LYS A 6 -1.29 19.90 -10.93
CA LYS A 6 -2.22 19.38 -9.92
C LYS A 6 -1.60 18.26 -9.08
N PHE A 7 -0.89 17.32 -9.71
CA PHE A 7 -0.21 16.25 -8.97
C PHE A 7 0.90 16.77 -8.06
N ARG A 8 1.66 17.78 -8.48
CA ARG A 8 2.68 18.41 -7.64
C ARG A 8 2.07 19.11 -6.42
N LEU A 9 0.94 19.81 -6.60
CA LEU A 9 0.22 20.46 -5.50
C LEU A 9 -0.38 19.47 -4.50
N ASP A 10 -0.70 18.27 -4.94
CA ASP A 10 -1.19 17.15 -4.10
C ASP A 10 -0.04 16.25 -3.61
N ASN A 11 1.20 16.73 -3.72
CA ASN A 11 2.41 15.96 -3.39
C ASN A 11 2.37 14.54 -3.95
N PHE A 12 1.91 14.38 -5.20
CA PHE A 12 1.75 13.11 -5.90
C PHE A 12 0.90 12.08 -5.16
N GLY A 13 0.01 12.52 -4.26
CA GLY A 13 -0.84 11.66 -3.46
C GLY A 13 -0.21 11.14 -2.17
N ILE A 14 1.00 11.60 -1.82
CA ILE A 14 1.60 11.35 -0.51
C ILE A 14 1.06 12.41 0.45
N ARG A 15 0.05 12.06 1.24
CA ARG A 15 -0.68 12.99 2.11
C ARG A 15 0.05 13.26 3.42
N ARG A 16 0.68 12.22 3.99
CA ARG A 16 1.38 12.28 5.27
C ARG A 16 2.52 11.28 5.30
N VAL A 17 3.64 11.69 5.86
CA VAL A 17 4.77 10.84 6.24
C VAL A 17 5.11 11.23 7.65
N GLU A 18 5.19 10.29 8.56
CA GLU A 18 5.40 10.56 9.97
C GLU A 18 6.12 9.42 10.68
N ARG A 19 6.93 9.78 11.68
CA ARG A 19 7.39 8.90 12.74
C ARG A 19 6.45 9.08 13.93
N LEU A 20 5.67 8.06 14.21
CA LEU A 20 4.79 7.99 15.38
C LEU A 20 5.59 7.59 16.64
N ASP A 21 4.99 7.76 17.81
CA ASP A 21 5.53 7.29 19.08
C ASP A 21 5.84 5.78 19.02
N GLY A 22 6.87 5.34 19.76
CA GLY A 22 7.40 3.99 19.64
C GLY A 22 8.20 3.75 18.37
N ASN A 23 8.60 4.81 17.64
CA ASN A 23 9.35 4.76 16.39
C ASN A 23 8.66 3.91 15.32
N VAL A 24 7.37 4.10 15.13
CA VAL A 24 6.55 3.49 14.08
C VAL A 24 6.42 4.44 12.91
N GLY A 25 6.73 3.99 11.68
CA GLY A 25 6.54 4.76 10.46
C GLY A 25 5.07 4.77 10.02
N TYR A 26 4.61 5.90 9.49
CA TYR A 26 3.27 6.04 8.93
C TYR A 26 3.31 6.76 7.60
N LEU A 27 2.66 6.16 6.59
CA LEU A 27 2.49 6.72 5.24
C LEU A 27 1.00 6.76 4.89
N ASP A 28 0.44 7.95 4.62
CA ASP A 28 -0.90 8.08 4.02
C ASP A 28 -0.77 8.31 2.52
N LEU A 29 -1.13 7.30 1.74
CA LEU A 29 -0.99 7.25 0.29
C LEU A 29 -2.37 7.30 -0.39
N ARG A 30 -2.63 8.35 -1.15
CA ARG A 30 -3.92 8.59 -1.81
C ARG A 30 -3.96 8.17 -3.28
N ARG A 31 -2.78 7.91 -3.88
CA ARG A 31 -2.62 7.56 -5.29
C ARG A 31 -1.40 6.69 -5.52
N MET A 32 -1.40 5.97 -6.65
CA MET A 32 -0.23 5.30 -7.22
C MET A 32 0.30 6.12 -8.42
N PRO A 33 1.18 7.12 -8.19
CA PRO A 33 1.67 7.99 -9.26
C PRO A 33 2.73 7.29 -10.10
N VAL A 34 2.89 7.75 -11.36
CA VAL A 34 3.97 7.31 -12.23
C VAL A 34 5.33 7.72 -11.66
N PRO A 35 6.30 6.81 -11.50
CA PRO A 35 7.60 7.10 -10.87
C PRO A 35 8.43 8.17 -11.58
N SER A 36 8.32 8.30 -12.91
CA SER A 36 8.99 9.37 -13.67
C SER A 36 8.64 10.79 -13.19
N ASN A 37 7.49 10.95 -12.53
CA ASN A 37 7.06 12.22 -11.96
C ASN A 37 7.24 12.29 -10.44
N ALA A 38 7.02 11.18 -9.76
CA ALA A 38 6.90 11.10 -8.30
C ALA A 38 8.08 10.38 -7.61
N GLY A 39 8.98 9.77 -8.38
CA GLY A 39 10.09 8.95 -7.82
C GLY A 39 10.87 9.65 -6.72
N PRO A 40 11.32 10.90 -6.87
CA PRO A 40 12.01 11.62 -5.80
C PRO A 40 11.17 11.81 -4.54
N ALA A 41 9.86 12.07 -4.66
CA ALA A 41 8.97 12.24 -3.51
C ALA A 41 8.74 10.90 -2.78
N ILE A 42 8.59 9.80 -3.53
CA ILE A 42 8.47 8.45 -2.98
C ILE A 42 9.75 8.05 -2.23
N ALA A 43 10.93 8.29 -2.85
CA ALA A 43 12.22 8.02 -2.24
C ALA A 43 12.40 8.80 -0.92
N ALA A 44 12.06 10.09 -0.91
CA ALA A 44 12.12 10.91 0.30
C ALA A 44 11.17 10.41 1.39
N ALA A 45 9.95 9.98 1.03
CA ALA A 45 9.00 9.41 1.98
C ALA A 45 9.53 8.10 2.60
N MET A 46 10.11 7.23 1.80
CA MET A 46 10.70 5.98 2.29
C MET A 46 11.95 6.22 3.15
N GLU A 47 12.78 7.21 2.81
CA GLU A 47 13.95 7.59 3.60
C GLU A 47 13.55 8.08 5.00
N LEU A 48 12.47 8.86 5.12
CA LEU A 48 11.96 9.35 6.40
C LEU A 48 11.48 8.24 7.33
N VAL A 49 11.01 7.12 6.80
CA VAL A 49 10.55 5.97 7.59
C VAL A 49 11.56 4.83 7.66
N ALA A 50 12.69 4.94 6.95
CA ALA A 50 13.68 3.86 6.82
C ALA A 50 14.22 3.36 8.17
N GLY A 51 14.31 4.20 9.18
CA GLY A 51 14.81 3.86 10.53
C GLY A 51 13.74 3.42 11.54
N THR A 52 12.47 3.24 11.13
CA THR A 52 11.39 2.86 12.05
C THR A 52 11.33 1.35 12.28
N TYR A 53 10.78 0.89 13.40
CA TYR A 53 10.68 -0.53 13.77
C TYR A 53 9.49 -1.26 13.14
N ALA A 54 8.47 -0.53 12.75
CA ALA A 54 7.31 -1.04 12.02
C ALA A 54 6.79 0.05 11.08
N LEU A 55 6.08 -0.32 10.01
CA LEU A 55 5.52 0.60 9.03
C LEU A 55 4.03 0.37 8.85
N ILE A 56 3.26 1.45 8.92
CA ILE A 56 1.84 1.50 8.60
C ILE A 56 1.67 2.26 7.28
N ILE A 57 1.06 1.63 6.28
CA ILE A 57 0.72 2.24 4.99
C ILE A 57 -0.79 2.39 4.89
N ASP A 58 -1.29 3.61 4.98
CA ASP A 58 -2.71 3.90 4.94
C ASP A 58 -3.19 4.05 3.49
N MET A 59 -3.90 3.04 3.03
CA MET A 59 -4.50 2.96 1.70
C MET A 59 -6.01 3.19 1.72
N ARG A 60 -6.62 3.47 2.87
CA ARG A 60 -8.09 3.59 3.05
C ARG A 60 -8.76 4.59 2.11
N HIS A 61 -8.01 5.55 1.60
CA HIS A 61 -8.49 6.55 0.64
C HIS A 61 -7.72 6.53 -0.69
N ASN A 62 -7.06 5.44 -1.03
CA ASN A 62 -6.29 5.31 -2.25
C ASN A 62 -7.18 4.88 -3.41
N GLY A 63 -7.38 5.76 -4.37
CA GLY A 63 -8.17 5.48 -5.59
C GLY A 63 -7.38 4.81 -6.73
N GLY A 64 -6.15 4.33 -6.45
CA GLY A 64 -5.31 3.66 -7.45
C GLY A 64 -4.43 4.60 -8.26
N GLY A 65 -4.04 4.13 -9.43
CA GLY A 65 -3.15 4.85 -10.36
C GLY A 65 -2.34 3.93 -11.25
N SER A 66 -1.05 4.25 -11.45
CA SER A 66 -0.19 3.55 -12.39
C SER A 66 0.34 2.23 -11.84
N PRO A 67 0.34 1.13 -12.62
CA PRO A 67 1.03 -0.11 -12.25
C PRO A 67 2.53 0.09 -11.98
N GLU A 68 3.19 0.98 -12.73
CA GLU A 68 4.61 1.32 -12.49
C GLU A 68 4.79 1.99 -11.11
N GLY A 69 3.79 2.74 -10.63
CA GLY A 69 3.75 3.29 -9.28
C GLY A 69 3.67 2.19 -8.22
N VAL A 70 2.82 1.19 -8.45
CA VAL A 70 2.72 0.00 -7.59
C VAL A 70 4.07 -0.73 -7.52
N VAL A 71 4.67 -1.00 -8.69
CA VAL A 71 6.02 -1.60 -8.78
C VAL A 71 7.03 -0.84 -7.93
N PHE A 72 7.05 0.49 -8.05
CA PHE A 72 8.05 1.31 -7.36
C PHE A 72 7.88 1.26 -5.83
N TRP A 73 6.64 1.35 -5.32
CA TRP A 73 6.35 1.18 -3.90
C TRP A 73 6.69 -0.22 -3.39
N CYS A 74 6.25 -1.28 -4.10
CA CYS A 74 6.56 -2.66 -3.74
C CYS A 74 8.07 -2.91 -3.70
N SER A 75 8.84 -2.28 -4.60
CA SER A 75 10.29 -2.46 -4.67
C SER A 75 11.03 -1.97 -3.43
N TYR A 76 10.47 -1.07 -2.64
CA TYR A 76 11.01 -0.70 -1.33
C TYR A 76 10.74 -1.76 -0.25
N LEU A 77 9.77 -2.63 -0.46
CA LEU A 77 9.26 -3.55 0.55
C LEU A 77 9.72 -5.01 0.34
N VAL A 78 10.30 -5.32 -0.83
CA VAL A 78 10.87 -6.62 -1.15
C VAL A 78 12.38 -6.49 -1.39
N ASP A 79 13.11 -7.62 -1.37
CA ASP A 79 14.56 -7.61 -1.57
C ASP A 79 14.97 -7.19 -2.99
N GLU A 80 16.27 -7.16 -3.27
CA GLU A 80 16.82 -6.74 -4.56
C GLU A 80 16.63 -7.78 -5.67
N ARG A 81 16.33 -9.03 -5.32
CA ARG A 81 16.03 -10.08 -6.31
C ARG A 81 14.69 -9.77 -6.95
N PRO A 82 14.60 -9.78 -8.28
CA PRO A 82 13.36 -9.48 -8.98
C PRO A 82 12.22 -10.38 -8.51
N THR A 83 11.22 -9.78 -7.89
CA THR A 83 9.97 -10.45 -7.50
C THR A 83 8.92 -10.17 -8.56
N HIS A 84 8.26 -11.21 -9.09
CA HIS A 84 7.15 -11.06 -10.03
C HIS A 84 5.91 -10.59 -9.26
N LEU A 85 5.43 -9.38 -9.57
CA LEU A 85 4.39 -8.71 -8.79
C LEU A 85 3.00 -8.86 -9.40
N ASN A 86 2.89 -8.63 -10.71
CA ASN A 86 1.61 -8.66 -11.42
C ASN A 86 1.83 -8.85 -12.93
N ASP A 87 0.82 -9.40 -13.60
CA ASP A 87 0.70 -9.44 -15.05
C ASP A 87 -0.52 -8.62 -15.50
N ILE A 88 -0.41 -7.95 -16.62
CA ILE A 88 -1.57 -7.32 -17.28
C ILE A 88 -1.74 -7.97 -18.67
N PHE A 89 -2.78 -8.77 -18.79
CA PHE A 89 -3.17 -9.40 -20.05
C PHE A 89 -4.11 -8.50 -20.83
N THR A 90 -3.77 -8.17 -22.08
CA THR A 90 -4.59 -7.38 -22.99
C THR A 90 -5.33 -8.30 -23.96
N ALA A 91 -6.65 -8.34 -23.86
CA ALA A 91 -7.47 -9.26 -24.68
C ALA A 91 -7.42 -8.97 -26.18
N GLU A 92 -7.28 -7.70 -26.56
CA GLU A 92 -7.25 -7.25 -27.97
C GLU A 92 -6.02 -7.78 -28.73
N THR A 93 -4.86 -7.81 -28.06
CA THR A 93 -3.57 -8.21 -28.67
C THR A 93 -3.13 -9.62 -28.28
N GLY A 94 -3.72 -10.20 -27.22
CA GLY A 94 -3.27 -11.45 -26.62
C GLY A 94 -1.95 -11.31 -25.85
N GLU A 95 -1.44 -10.09 -25.67
CA GLU A 95 -0.16 -9.84 -25.01
C GLU A 95 -0.29 -9.77 -23.50
N THR A 96 0.74 -10.26 -22.80
CA THR A 96 0.90 -10.13 -21.36
C THR A 96 2.11 -9.25 -21.07
N LYS A 97 1.88 -8.14 -20.36
CA LYS A 97 2.93 -7.28 -19.81
C LYS A 97 3.19 -7.71 -18.36
N GLN A 98 4.41 -8.14 -18.09
CA GLN A 98 4.84 -8.53 -16.74
C GLN A 98 5.37 -7.33 -15.97
N PHE A 99 5.06 -7.28 -14.67
CA PHE A 99 5.55 -6.29 -13.74
C PHE A 99 6.38 -6.94 -12.64
N TRP A 100 7.65 -6.55 -12.59
CA TRP A 100 8.63 -7.08 -11.65
C TRP A 100 9.13 -5.98 -10.72
N SER A 101 9.52 -6.33 -9.49
CA SER A 101 10.19 -5.40 -8.60
C SER A 101 11.52 -4.93 -9.21
N LEU A 102 11.91 -3.71 -8.89
CA LEU A 102 13.14 -3.11 -9.41
C LEU A 102 14.35 -3.66 -8.63
N PRO A 103 15.46 -3.99 -9.29
CA PRO A 103 16.69 -4.43 -8.61
C PRO A 103 17.34 -3.30 -7.82
N TYR A 104 17.02 -2.06 -8.14
CA TYR A 104 17.52 -0.86 -7.46
C TYR A 104 16.40 0.13 -7.17
N VAL A 105 16.43 0.73 -5.98
CA VAL A 105 15.64 1.89 -5.57
C VAL A 105 16.56 2.91 -4.90
N PRO A 106 16.31 4.23 -5.00
CA PRO A 106 17.05 5.22 -4.26
C PRO A 106 16.86 5.08 -2.75
N GLY A 107 17.93 5.10 -1.96
CA GLY A 107 17.88 4.95 -0.50
C GLY A 107 17.72 3.50 -0.03
N ALA A 108 17.33 3.33 1.23
CA ALA A 108 17.21 2.02 1.86
C ALA A 108 15.85 1.36 1.57
N ARG A 109 15.89 0.02 1.42
CA ARG A 109 14.67 -0.80 1.42
C ARG A 109 14.18 -1.02 2.85
N TYR A 110 12.88 -1.22 2.98
CA TYR A 110 12.24 -1.55 4.25
C TYR A 110 11.97 -3.06 4.28
N LEU A 111 12.98 -3.83 4.73
CA LEU A 111 12.94 -5.30 4.77
C LEU A 111 12.58 -5.81 6.17
N ASP A 112 12.88 -6.93 6.62
CA ASP A 112 12.90 -7.60 7.94
C ASP A 112 12.07 -6.99 9.11
N ARG A 113 11.17 -6.07 8.84
CA ARG A 113 10.30 -5.37 9.81
C ARG A 113 8.86 -5.45 9.35
N PRO A 114 7.88 -5.51 10.27
CA PRO A 114 6.47 -5.65 9.91
C PRO A 114 5.96 -4.45 9.13
N VAL A 115 5.10 -4.75 8.16
CA VAL A 115 4.34 -3.77 7.38
C VAL A 115 2.87 -4.07 7.52
N TYR A 116 2.10 -3.08 7.93
CA TYR A 116 0.65 -3.12 8.05
C TYR A 116 0.04 -2.20 6.99
N VAL A 117 -0.90 -2.71 6.21
CA VAL A 117 -1.59 -1.92 5.17
C VAL A 117 -3.05 -1.75 5.53
N LEU A 118 -3.49 -0.50 5.67
CA LEU A 118 -4.87 -0.18 6.03
C LEU A 118 -5.73 -0.07 4.78
N THR A 119 -6.87 -0.75 4.77
CA THR A 119 -7.81 -0.77 3.64
C THR A 119 -9.22 -0.31 4.02
N SER A 120 -9.97 0.15 3.03
CA SER A 120 -11.41 0.39 3.10
C SER A 120 -12.06 0.03 1.76
N HIS A 121 -13.39 0.04 1.70
CA HIS A 121 -14.15 -0.10 0.45
C HIS A 121 -13.80 0.96 -0.61
N ARG A 122 -13.11 2.05 -0.24
CA ARG A 122 -12.61 3.10 -1.15
C ARG A 122 -11.23 2.82 -1.73
N THR A 123 -10.50 1.86 -1.16
CA THR A 123 -9.25 1.39 -1.74
C THR A 123 -9.57 0.73 -3.08
N PHE A 124 -8.94 1.21 -4.19
CA PHE A 124 -9.37 0.81 -5.53
C PHE A 124 -8.21 0.67 -6.53
N SER A 125 -8.38 -0.19 -7.54
CA SER A 125 -7.50 -0.32 -8.71
C SER A 125 -6.03 -0.54 -8.31
N GLY A 126 -5.07 0.31 -8.77
CA GLY A 126 -3.66 0.19 -8.38
C GLY A 126 -3.40 0.25 -6.87
N GLY A 127 -4.32 0.81 -6.06
CA GLY A 127 -4.28 0.72 -4.60
C GLY A 127 -4.52 -0.69 -4.11
N GLU A 128 -5.48 -1.39 -4.73
CA GLU A 128 -5.77 -2.80 -4.45
C GLU A 128 -4.64 -3.71 -4.94
N ASP A 129 -4.03 -3.39 -6.10
CA ASP A 129 -2.89 -4.12 -6.64
C ASP A 129 -1.72 -4.17 -5.64
N LEU A 130 -1.39 -3.04 -5.01
CA LEU A 130 -0.38 -3.00 -3.95
C LEU A 130 -0.77 -3.92 -2.77
N CYS A 131 -1.99 -3.81 -2.27
CA CYS A 131 -2.48 -4.61 -1.14
C CYS A 131 -2.46 -6.10 -1.48
N TYR A 132 -3.04 -6.47 -2.63
CA TYR A 132 -3.15 -7.86 -3.08
C TYR A 132 -1.77 -8.50 -3.30
N THR A 133 -0.87 -7.75 -3.94
CA THR A 133 0.50 -8.21 -4.20
C THR A 133 1.27 -8.43 -2.91
N LEU A 134 1.27 -7.46 -1.99
CA LEU A 134 1.98 -7.59 -0.71
C LEU A 134 1.41 -8.70 0.17
N GLN A 135 0.09 -8.92 0.15
CA GLN A 135 -0.57 -10.04 0.82
C GLN A 135 -0.16 -11.38 0.19
N ALA A 136 -0.21 -11.50 -1.14
CA ALA A 136 0.13 -12.73 -1.86
C ALA A 136 1.57 -13.17 -1.61
N VAL A 137 2.52 -12.23 -1.57
CA VAL A 137 3.93 -12.52 -1.25
C VAL A 137 4.22 -12.55 0.27
N LYS A 138 3.20 -12.45 1.12
CA LYS A 138 3.27 -12.45 2.59
C LYS A 138 4.21 -11.37 3.16
N ARG A 139 4.26 -10.21 2.51
CA ARG A 139 5.13 -9.11 2.93
C ARG A 139 4.45 -8.14 3.87
N ALA A 140 3.14 -8.01 3.81
CA ALA A 140 2.37 -7.13 4.66
C ALA A 140 1.10 -7.83 5.17
N GLU A 141 0.63 -7.41 6.34
CA GLU A 141 -0.66 -7.75 6.90
C GLU A 141 -1.68 -6.67 6.51
N ILE A 142 -2.80 -7.08 5.91
CA ILE A 142 -3.86 -6.18 5.46
C ILE A 142 -4.92 -6.07 6.57
N ILE A 143 -5.19 -4.85 7.01
CA ILE A 143 -6.10 -4.55 8.12
C ILE A 143 -7.16 -3.56 7.69
N GLY A 144 -8.44 -3.88 7.90
CA GLY A 144 -9.54 -2.98 7.58
C GLY A 144 -10.72 -3.66 6.91
N GLU A 145 -11.31 -3.01 5.93
CA GLU A 145 -12.43 -3.52 5.15
C GLU A 145 -11.96 -4.15 3.83
N THR A 146 -12.78 -5.03 3.27
CA THR A 146 -12.63 -5.49 1.89
C THR A 146 -12.66 -4.30 0.93
N THR A 147 -11.78 -4.30 -0.06
CA THR A 147 -11.60 -3.19 -1.00
C THR A 147 -12.66 -3.16 -2.11
N GLY A 148 -12.61 -2.17 -3.01
CA GLY A 148 -13.67 -1.90 -3.98
C GLY A 148 -13.83 -2.89 -5.14
N GLY A 149 -12.82 -3.71 -5.46
CA GLY A 149 -12.94 -4.79 -6.45
C GLY A 149 -12.73 -4.38 -7.91
N GLY A 150 -11.75 -3.52 -8.21
CA GLY A 150 -11.45 -3.07 -9.58
C GLY A 150 -10.08 -3.49 -10.09
N ALA A 151 -9.96 -4.69 -10.69
CA ALA A 151 -8.70 -5.23 -11.20
C ALA A 151 -8.49 -5.08 -12.71
N HIS A 152 -9.49 -4.59 -13.43
CA HIS A 152 -9.43 -4.52 -14.88
C HIS A 152 -9.07 -3.10 -15.35
N PRO A 153 -7.90 -2.88 -15.99
CA PRO A 153 -7.55 -1.61 -16.60
C PRO A 153 -8.60 -1.16 -17.62
N THR A 154 -9.01 0.10 -17.53
CA THR A 154 -10.15 0.67 -18.25
C THR A 154 -9.71 1.86 -19.10
N ARG A 155 -10.18 1.92 -20.35
CA ARG A 155 -10.12 3.11 -21.19
C ARG A 155 -11.43 3.88 -21.09
N VAL A 156 -11.32 5.20 -21.02
CA VAL A 156 -12.49 6.09 -20.95
C VAL A 156 -12.75 6.68 -22.32
N TYR A 157 -13.97 6.50 -22.82
CA TYR A 157 -14.43 7.01 -24.12
C TYR A 157 -15.51 8.08 -23.91
N PRO A 158 -15.38 9.27 -24.51
CA PRO A 158 -16.46 10.26 -24.47
C PRO A 158 -17.63 9.80 -25.39
N ILE A 159 -18.84 9.81 -24.82
CA ILE A 159 -20.07 9.56 -25.60
C ILE A 159 -20.74 10.88 -25.99
N SER A 160 -20.70 11.86 -25.07
CA SER A 160 -21.17 13.22 -25.25
C SER A 160 -20.35 14.20 -24.43
N PRO A 161 -20.55 15.52 -24.55
CA PRO A 161 -19.85 16.50 -23.71
C PRO A 161 -20.02 16.29 -22.21
N ALA A 162 -21.08 15.61 -21.78
CA ALA A 162 -21.40 15.37 -20.36
C ALA A 162 -21.25 13.91 -19.92
N VAL A 163 -21.02 12.96 -20.85
CA VAL A 163 -21.04 11.52 -20.53
C VAL A 163 -19.82 10.82 -21.12
N CYS A 164 -19.15 10.05 -20.29
CA CYS A 164 -18.09 9.14 -20.69
C CYS A 164 -18.41 7.71 -20.26
N ILE A 165 -17.94 6.72 -21.03
CA ILE A 165 -18.00 5.29 -20.66
C ILE A 165 -16.60 4.75 -20.40
N GLY A 166 -16.43 4.00 -19.32
CA GLY A 166 -15.22 3.24 -19.04
C GLY A 166 -15.38 1.80 -19.53
N ILE A 167 -14.51 1.37 -20.43
CA ILE A 167 -14.53 0.01 -20.99
C ILE A 167 -13.23 -0.70 -20.58
N PRO A 168 -13.31 -1.83 -19.84
CA PRO A 168 -12.14 -2.66 -19.57
C PRO A 168 -11.52 -3.19 -20.86
N PHE A 169 -10.21 -3.09 -20.99
CA PHE A 169 -9.48 -3.60 -22.17
C PHE A 169 -8.44 -4.66 -21.80
N ALA A 170 -8.14 -4.80 -20.52
CA ALA A 170 -7.16 -5.72 -20.00
C ALA A 170 -7.58 -6.25 -18.63
N ARG A 171 -6.88 -7.24 -18.12
CA ARG A 171 -7.07 -7.77 -16.77
C ARG A 171 -5.73 -7.97 -16.05
N SER A 172 -5.68 -7.67 -14.77
CA SER A 172 -4.57 -8.05 -13.91
C SER A 172 -4.63 -9.56 -13.63
N VAL A 173 -3.45 -10.19 -13.47
CA VAL A 173 -3.30 -11.58 -13.01
C VAL A 173 -2.11 -11.60 -12.06
N ASN A 174 -2.34 -11.89 -10.80
CA ASN A 174 -1.26 -12.02 -9.84
C ASN A 174 -0.56 -13.37 -10.04
N PRO A 175 0.78 -13.42 -10.17
CA PRO A 175 1.51 -14.66 -10.50
C PRO A 175 1.51 -15.69 -9.38
N VAL A 176 1.30 -15.28 -8.12
CA VAL A 176 1.26 -16.20 -6.97
C VAL A 176 -0.10 -16.91 -6.88
N THR A 177 -1.19 -16.16 -7.08
CA THR A 177 -2.55 -16.69 -6.93
C THR A 177 -3.17 -17.19 -8.24
N GLY A 178 -2.62 -16.79 -9.40
CA GLY A 178 -3.21 -17.02 -10.71
C GLY A 178 -4.53 -16.27 -10.95
N SER A 179 -4.89 -15.36 -10.05
CA SER A 179 -6.18 -14.65 -10.01
C SER A 179 -6.00 -13.15 -9.79
N ASN A 180 -7.09 -12.46 -9.49
CA ASN A 180 -7.11 -11.03 -9.15
C ASN A 180 -8.32 -10.71 -8.24
N TRP A 181 -8.47 -9.43 -7.90
CA TRP A 181 -9.51 -8.90 -6.98
C TRP A 181 -10.75 -8.34 -7.69
N GLN A 182 -10.96 -8.62 -9.00
CA GLN A 182 -12.11 -8.09 -9.73
C GLN A 182 -13.44 -8.56 -9.14
N GLY A 183 -14.28 -7.61 -8.73
CA GLY A 183 -15.62 -7.86 -8.20
C GLY A 183 -15.66 -8.37 -6.75
N THR A 184 -14.54 -8.88 -6.22
CA THR A 184 -14.44 -9.40 -4.85
C THR A 184 -13.75 -8.46 -3.88
N GLY A 185 -12.87 -7.59 -4.40
CA GLY A 185 -11.95 -6.81 -3.58
C GLY A 185 -10.81 -7.64 -2.99
N VAL A 186 -9.90 -6.97 -2.31
CA VAL A 186 -8.89 -7.59 -1.45
C VAL A 186 -9.50 -7.81 -0.09
N VAL A 187 -9.62 -9.06 0.33
CA VAL A 187 -10.12 -9.41 1.66
C VAL A 187 -8.99 -9.19 2.68
N PRO A 188 -9.18 -8.40 3.73
CA PRO A 188 -8.13 -8.15 4.71
C PRO A 188 -7.82 -9.40 5.56
N ASP A 189 -6.58 -9.49 6.04
CA ASP A 189 -6.17 -10.53 6.99
C ASP A 189 -6.82 -10.29 8.37
N VAL A 190 -7.04 -9.01 8.71
CA VAL A 190 -7.74 -8.59 9.93
C VAL A 190 -8.92 -7.70 9.53
N ALA A 191 -10.13 -8.28 9.55
CA ALA A 191 -11.36 -7.59 9.19
C ALA A 191 -11.86 -6.71 10.35
N VAL A 192 -11.84 -5.40 10.15
CA VAL A 192 -12.36 -4.39 11.07
C VAL A 192 -12.92 -3.21 10.27
N ALA A 193 -13.74 -2.36 10.90
CA ALA A 193 -14.20 -1.12 10.28
C ALA A 193 -13.00 -0.23 9.90
N ALA A 194 -13.11 0.49 8.80
CA ALA A 194 -12.02 1.33 8.30
C ALA A 194 -11.53 2.37 9.33
N GLU A 195 -12.43 2.88 10.15
CA GLU A 195 -12.12 3.83 11.22
C GLU A 195 -11.24 3.21 12.32
N GLN A 196 -11.39 1.91 12.58
CA GLN A 196 -10.65 1.17 13.61
C GLN A 196 -9.31 0.63 13.09
N ALA A 197 -9.13 0.52 11.77
CA ALA A 197 -7.96 -0.12 11.16
C ALA A 197 -6.64 0.51 11.61
N TYR A 198 -6.60 1.84 11.77
CA TYR A 198 -5.41 2.54 12.24
C TYR A 198 -5.04 2.15 13.66
N ASP A 199 -5.99 2.13 14.58
CA ASP A 199 -5.72 1.82 15.99
C ASP A 199 -5.30 0.35 16.16
N VAL A 200 -5.91 -0.56 15.41
CA VAL A 200 -5.53 -1.99 15.40
C VAL A 200 -4.10 -2.17 14.87
N ALA A 201 -3.77 -1.59 13.72
CA ALA A 201 -2.44 -1.69 13.14
C ALA A 201 -1.37 -1.05 14.04
N TYR A 202 -1.67 0.12 14.62
CA TYR A 202 -0.72 0.80 15.47
C TYR A 202 -0.51 0.05 16.79
N ALA A 203 -1.56 -0.51 17.39
CA ALA A 203 -1.40 -1.35 18.57
C ALA A 203 -0.53 -2.59 18.30
N ARG A 204 -0.68 -3.24 17.11
CA ARG A 204 0.16 -4.35 16.68
C ARG A 204 1.62 -3.91 16.48
N ALA A 205 1.85 -2.76 15.84
CA ALA A 205 3.17 -2.19 15.67
C ALA A 205 3.86 -1.88 17.01
N LEU A 206 3.13 -1.30 17.97
CA LEU A 206 3.65 -1.00 19.31
C LEU A 206 3.98 -2.27 20.10
N ARG A 207 3.13 -3.31 20.04
CA ARG A 207 3.42 -4.61 20.66
C ARG A 207 4.67 -5.25 20.04
N HIS A 208 4.84 -5.16 18.73
CA HIS A 208 6.07 -5.61 18.07
C HIS A 208 7.30 -4.88 18.62
N VAL A 209 7.27 -3.55 18.71
CA VAL A 209 8.38 -2.75 19.26
C VAL A 209 8.70 -3.15 20.70
N LEU A 210 7.67 -3.38 21.54
CA LEU A 210 7.85 -3.79 22.94
C LEU A 210 8.39 -5.22 23.09
N ALA A 211 8.31 -6.05 22.06
CA ALA A 211 8.83 -7.42 22.04
C ALA A 211 10.26 -7.53 21.49
N LEU A 212 10.87 -6.43 21.03
CA LEU A 212 12.25 -6.39 20.54
C LEU A 212 13.24 -6.25 21.71
N ASP A 213 14.35 -6.96 21.65
CA ASP A 213 15.37 -6.97 22.73
C ASP A 213 16.23 -5.70 22.75
N ASP A 214 16.54 -5.11 21.58
CA ASP A 214 17.48 -3.98 21.44
C ASP A 214 16.75 -2.70 21.00
N VAL A 215 15.90 -2.17 21.89
CA VAL A 215 15.19 -0.90 21.66
C VAL A 215 15.59 0.09 22.75
N PRO A 216 16.00 1.33 22.40
CA PRO A 216 16.33 2.37 23.36
C PRO A 216 15.20 2.63 24.37
N PRO A 217 15.51 2.79 25.68
CA PRO A 217 14.50 3.00 26.72
C PRO A 217 13.49 4.12 26.46
N PRO A 218 13.87 5.27 25.87
CA PRO A 218 12.89 6.31 25.54
C PRO A 218 11.82 5.84 24.56
N ILE A 219 12.20 5.04 23.53
CA ILE A 219 11.27 4.50 22.54
C ILE A 219 10.34 3.46 23.15
N LEU A 220 10.85 2.62 24.07
CA LEU A 220 10.01 1.68 24.84
C LEU A 220 9.00 2.43 25.73
N HIS A 221 9.38 3.58 26.27
CA HIS A 221 8.46 4.43 27.04
C HIS A 221 7.38 5.02 26.15
N GLU A 222 7.76 5.64 25.03
CA GLU A 222 6.81 6.11 23.99
C GLU A 222 5.82 5.01 23.60
N ALA A 223 6.34 3.80 23.34
CA ALA A 223 5.51 2.67 22.90
C ALA A 223 4.49 2.23 23.95
N ARG A 224 4.89 2.18 25.25
CA ARG A 224 3.99 1.83 26.37
C ARG A 224 2.90 2.88 26.55
N ASP A 225 3.26 4.16 26.55
CA ASP A 225 2.33 5.27 26.75
C ASP A 225 1.32 5.34 25.59
N ALA A 226 1.82 5.23 24.35
CA ALA A 226 0.97 5.21 23.16
C ALA A 226 0.03 4.00 23.15
N LEU A 227 0.45 2.85 23.62
CA LEU A 227 -0.41 1.66 23.70
C LEU A 227 -1.45 1.80 24.83
N ALA A 228 -1.07 2.31 25.99
CA ALA A 228 -1.95 2.49 27.14
C ALA A 228 -3.05 3.56 26.89
N SER A 229 -2.78 4.53 26.01
CA SER A 229 -3.75 5.58 25.65
C SER A 229 -4.81 5.12 24.65
N ARG A 230 -4.75 3.86 24.16
CA ARG A 230 -5.69 3.33 23.14
C ARG A 230 -6.75 2.45 23.82
N PRO A 231 -7.99 2.49 23.34
CA PRO A 231 -8.97 1.49 23.73
C PRO A 231 -8.44 0.11 23.34
N ASP A 232 -8.69 -0.89 24.18
CA ASP A 232 -8.35 -2.29 23.87
C ASP A 232 -8.96 -2.64 22.50
N GLY A 233 -8.11 -2.71 21.51
CA GLY A 233 -8.51 -3.21 20.18
C GLY A 233 -8.95 -4.67 20.31
N PRO A 234 -9.72 -5.21 19.36
CA PRO A 234 -10.13 -6.60 19.39
C PRO A 234 -8.91 -7.48 19.67
N ALA A 235 -9.06 -8.37 20.66
CA ALA A 235 -7.99 -9.32 21.00
C ALA A 235 -7.54 -10.05 19.75
N ASP A 236 -6.22 -10.27 19.63
CA ASP A 236 -5.68 -11.08 18.53
C ASP A 236 -6.48 -12.39 18.45
N PRO A 237 -6.94 -12.81 17.27
CA PRO A 237 -7.57 -14.12 17.14
C PRO A 237 -6.57 -15.14 17.67
N VAL A 238 -6.99 -15.86 18.70
CA VAL A 238 -6.18 -16.94 19.30
C VAL A 238 -5.90 -17.95 18.19
N THR A 239 -4.62 -18.12 17.85
CA THR A 239 -4.12 -19.12 16.91
C THR A 239 -4.51 -20.54 17.32
#